data_a2599becbf395e038aca543302b2fb6d
#
_entry.id   a2599becbf395e038aca543302b2fb6d
#
_cell.length_a   1.000
_cell.length_b   1.000
_cell.length_c   1.000
_cell.angle_alpha   90.00
_cell.angle_beta   90.00
_cell.angle_gamma   90.00
#
_symmetry.space_group_name_H-M   'P 1'
#
loop_
_entity.id
_entity.type
_entity.pdbx_description
1 polymer ?
#
loop_
_entity_poly.entity_id
_entity_poly.type
_entity_poly.pdbx_seq_one_letter_code
_entity_poly.pdbx_strand_id
1 'polypeptide(L)'
;MALPKPTLQARPSAGLSFLTDEPLFVATGVRLGFSRRQGGVSEPPYDGLNLGDRVEDDPMAVAENRALLLDAAGLGSTRLLTLNQVHGDVVLALDDDAAAAWEEVTRAGAAGADGVAVAVPDVTALLCFADCTPVIVVSPSGAYAVAHAGWRGALAGIPAKAVEALAALDARAGRAADPSEYNAYIGPHIGAECYECVPDLVGRFAERFGPSCARGADHLDLEAAVRASLAEAGVAEARIASSGECTACRDDLYFSYRKSGGRCGRHSAFAGRKE
;
A
#
# COMPACT_ATOMS: atom_id res chain seq x y z
N MET A 1 1.47 -21.60 10.38
CA MET A 1 0.45 -21.27 11.40
C MET A 1 -0.56 -20.37 10.73
N ALA A 2 -1.88 -20.56 10.93
CA ALA A 2 -2.88 -19.71 10.30
C ALA A 2 -2.77 -18.26 10.82
N LEU A 3 -2.91 -17.29 9.94
CA LEU A 3 -2.94 -15.87 10.34
C LEU A 3 -4.20 -15.56 11.16
N PRO A 4 -4.16 -14.60 12.10
CA PRO A 4 -5.37 -14.04 12.70
C PRO A 4 -6.26 -13.43 11.61
N LYS A 5 -7.55 -13.23 11.91
CA LYS A 5 -8.42 -12.48 10.98
C LYS A 5 -7.89 -11.06 10.84
N PRO A 6 -7.80 -10.51 9.61
CA PRO A 6 -7.27 -9.18 9.40
C PRO A 6 -8.16 -8.10 10.01
N THR A 7 -7.54 -7.14 10.68
CA THR A 7 -8.20 -5.97 11.26
C THR A 7 -7.37 -4.72 11.02
N LEU A 8 -8.01 -3.55 10.99
CA LEU A 8 -7.31 -2.27 10.94
C LEU A 8 -7.77 -1.39 12.10
N GLN A 9 -6.82 -0.95 12.91
CA GLN A 9 -7.07 -0.09 14.05
C GLN A 9 -6.09 1.08 14.06
N ALA A 10 -6.57 2.26 14.45
CA ALA A 10 -5.71 3.43 14.60
C ALA A 10 -4.77 3.23 15.80
N ARG A 11 -3.47 3.41 15.55
CA ARG A 11 -2.42 3.40 16.57
C ARG A 11 -1.79 4.79 16.66
N PRO A 12 -2.02 5.52 17.76
CA PRO A 12 -1.24 6.73 18.05
C PRO A 12 0.17 6.35 18.54
N SER A 13 1.18 7.03 18.05
CA SER A 13 2.57 6.83 18.47
C SER A 13 3.38 8.12 18.27
N ALA A 14 3.96 8.66 19.33
CA ALA A 14 4.87 9.81 19.29
C ALA A 14 4.33 11.04 18.51
N GLY A 15 3.05 11.37 18.68
CA GLY A 15 2.40 12.49 17.96
C GLY A 15 1.94 12.17 16.53
N LEU A 16 2.24 10.98 16.03
CA LEU A 16 1.78 10.45 14.76
C LEU A 16 0.63 9.47 14.96
N SER A 17 -0.04 9.10 13.87
CA SER A 17 -1.05 8.04 13.88
C SER A 17 -1.05 7.29 12.54
N PHE A 18 -1.24 5.99 12.60
CA PHE A 18 -1.41 5.12 11.42
C PHE A 18 -2.38 3.98 11.72
N LEU A 19 -3.04 3.46 10.70
CA LEU A 19 -3.84 2.24 10.80
C LEU A 19 -2.91 1.03 10.73
N THR A 20 -3.11 0.03 11.59
CA THR A 20 -2.28 -1.18 11.66
C THR A 20 -3.08 -2.38 12.16
N ASP A 21 -2.49 -3.58 12.08
CA ASP A 21 -3.02 -4.83 12.64
C ASP A 21 -2.06 -5.36 13.72
N GLU A 22 -2.38 -5.12 14.99
CA GLU A 22 -1.57 -5.61 16.12
C GLU A 22 -1.60 -7.14 16.27
N PRO A 23 -2.75 -7.85 16.15
CA PRO A 23 -2.77 -9.31 16.13
C PRO A 23 -1.86 -9.92 15.06
N LEU A 24 -1.83 -9.36 13.85
CA LEU A 24 -0.93 -9.81 12.79
C LEU A 24 0.54 -9.63 13.19
N PHE A 25 0.87 -8.44 13.72
CA PHE A 25 2.24 -8.14 14.17
C PHE A 25 2.72 -9.15 15.22
N VAL A 26 1.88 -9.44 16.21
CA VAL A 26 2.21 -10.45 17.25
C VAL A 26 2.42 -11.84 16.64
N ALA A 27 1.64 -12.20 15.63
CA ALA A 27 1.70 -13.53 15.02
C ALA A 27 2.89 -13.71 14.06
N THR A 28 3.33 -12.66 13.35
CA THR A 28 4.26 -12.77 12.22
C THR A 28 5.52 -11.92 12.36
N GLY A 29 5.54 -10.93 13.25
CA GLY A 29 6.57 -9.90 13.33
C GLY A 29 6.44 -8.83 12.22
N VAL A 30 5.47 -8.97 11.30
CA VAL A 30 5.25 -7.97 10.24
C VAL A 30 4.50 -6.78 10.80
N ARG A 31 5.14 -5.62 10.84
CA ARG A 31 4.51 -4.33 11.09
C ARG A 31 4.05 -3.75 9.77
N LEU A 32 2.76 -3.67 9.55
CA LEU A 32 2.18 -2.91 8.43
C LEU A 32 1.50 -1.63 8.92
N GLY A 33 1.32 -0.67 8.03
CA GLY A 33 0.52 0.49 8.36
C GLY A 33 0.15 1.37 7.18
N PHE A 34 -0.91 2.16 7.41
CA PHE A 34 -1.34 3.25 6.55
C PHE A 34 -1.25 4.54 7.36
N SER A 35 -0.29 5.41 7.01
CA SER A 35 -0.04 6.63 7.77
C SER A 35 -1.15 7.66 7.57
N ARG A 36 -1.33 8.52 8.58
CA ARG A 36 -2.11 9.74 8.47
C ARG A 36 -1.21 10.93 8.17
N ARG A 37 -1.80 12.08 7.82
CA ARG A 37 -1.06 13.30 7.49
C ARG A 37 -0.64 14.13 8.71
N GLN A 38 -1.25 13.90 9.88
CA GLN A 38 -0.94 14.67 11.08
C GLN A 38 0.45 14.35 11.61
N GLY A 39 1.05 15.35 12.25
CA GLY A 39 2.44 15.29 12.71
C GLY A 39 3.41 15.57 11.56
N GLY A 40 4.71 15.37 11.81
CA GLY A 40 5.73 15.67 10.82
C GLY A 40 6.11 17.16 10.75
N VAL A 41 6.99 17.49 9.81
CA VAL A 41 7.68 18.79 9.76
C VAL A 41 7.51 19.53 8.44
N SER A 42 6.79 18.97 7.45
CA SER A 42 6.56 19.64 6.18
C SER A 42 5.62 20.84 6.31
N GLU A 43 5.89 21.88 5.52
CA GLU A 43 5.14 23.13 5.49
C GLU A 43 4.07 23.13 4.38
N PRO A 44 3.04 24.01 4.42
CA PRO A 44 2.06 24.11 3.34
C PRO A 44 2.69 24.31 1.95
N PRO A 45 2.15 23.68 0.90
CA PRO A 45 0.91 22.90 0.81
C PRO A 45 1.08 21.40 1.14
N TYR A 46 2.23 21.00 1.68
CA TYR A 46 2.57 19.62 2.05
C TYR A 46 2.41 19.35 3.54
N ASP A 47 1.85 20.30 4.27
CA ASP A 47 1.80 20.40 5.73
C ASP A 47 1.49 19.10 6.46
N GLY A 48 2.36 18.79 7.41
CA GLY A 48 2.32 17.60 8.25
C GLY A 48 3.28 16.50 7.81
N LEU A 49 2.83 15.25 7.89
CA LEU A 49 3.65 14.06 7.61
C LEU A 49 3.67 13.71 6.12
N ASN A 50 4.24 14.61 5.29
CA ASN A 50 4.46 14.29 3.88
C ASN A 50 5.61 13.28 3.74
N LEU A 51 5.35 12.17 3.05
CA LEU A 51 6.30 11.06 2.84
C LEU A 51 6.74 10.93 1.38
N GLY A 52 6.14 11.76 0.50
CA GLY A 52 6.40 11.76 -0.94
C GLY A 52 7.60 12.62 -1.31
N ASP A 53 8.64 12.02 -1.88
CA ASP A 53 9.85 12.67 -2.39
C ASP A 53 9.74 13.13 -3.85
N ARG A 54 8.58 12.88 -4.48
CA ARG A 54 8.30 13.27 -5.87
C ARG A 54 7.21 14.35 -5.97
N VAL A 55 7.11 15.16 -4.93
CA VAL A 55 6.37 16.41 -4.86
C VAL A 55 7.38 17.56 -4.61
N GLU A 56 6.98 18.78 -4.79
CA GLU A 56 7.87 19.96 -4.65
C GLU A 56 8.04 20.38 -3.16
N ASP A 57 8.24 19.41 -2.26
CA ASP A 57 8.52 19.63 -0.84
C ASP A 57 10.02 19.62 -0.57
N ASP A 58 10.44 20.14 0.59
CA ASP A 58 11.83 20.05 1.04
C ASP A 58 12.24 18.59 1.23
N PRO A 59 13.27 18.10 0.50
CA PRO A 59 13.75 16.72 0.66
C PRO A 59 14.21 16.39 2.08
N MET A 60 14.69 17.38 2.86
CA MET A 60 15.10 17.18 4.25
C MET A 60 13.89 16.95 5.16
N ALA A 61 12.79 17.69 4.95
CA ALA A 61 11.54 17.50 5.67
C ALA A 61 10.94 16.12 5.35
N VAL A 62 10.95 15.70 4.09
CA VAL A 62 10.49 14.35 3.69
C VAL A 62 11.34 13.25 4.32
N ALA A 63 12.67 13.41 4.37
CA ALA A 63 13.56 12.43 5.00
C ALA A 63 13.30 12.34 6.53
N GLU A 64 13.12 13.47 7.20
CA GLU A 64 12.76 13.53 8.63
C GLU A 64 11.39 12.89 8.88
N ASN A 65 10.38 13.19 8.09
CA ASN A 65 9.06 12.59 8.20
C ASN A 65 9.09 11.06 8.05
N ARG A 66 9.89 10.53 7.12
CA ARG A 66 10.09 9.09 6.96
C ARG A 66 10.74 8.47 8.18
N ALA A 67 11.77 9.11 8.75
CA ALA A 67 12.41 8.65 9.97
C ALA A 67 11.44 8.64 11.15
N LEU A 68 10.68 9.72 11.37
CA LEU A 68 9.65 9.81 12.40
C LEU A 68 8.60 8.68 12.28
N LEU A 69 8.11 8.40 11.07
CA LEU A 69 7.14 7.32 10.84
C LEU A 69 7.74 5.95 11.15
N LEU A 70 8.95 5.67 10.66
CA LEU A 70 9.61 4.38 10.87
C LEU A 70 9.91 4.13 12.34
N ASP A 71 10.35 5.16 13.08
CA ASP A 71 10.58 5.07 14.52
C ASP A 71 9.27 4.83 15.28
N ALA A 72 8.19 5.55 14.95
CA ALA A 72 6.87 5.37 15.54
C ALA A 72 6.30 3.96 15.26
N ALA A 73 6.63 3.38 14.11
CA ALA A 73 6.24 2.01 13.74
C ALA A 73 7.15 0.92 14.36
N GLY A 74 8.29 1.31 14.96
CA GLY A 74 9.29 0.37 15.47
C GLY A 74 10.19 -0.23 14.37
N LEU A 75 10.29 0.42 13.22
CA LEU A 75 11.02 -0.02 12.02
C LEU A 75 12.26 0.84 11.71
N GLY A 76 12.65 1.78 12.58
CA GLY A 76 13.70 2.77 12.34
C GLY A 76 15.09 2.19 12.03
N SER A 77 15.35 0.92 12.35
CA SER A 77 16.62 0.26 12.02
C SER A 77 16.59 -0.55 10.72
N THR A 78 15.46 -0.63 10.03
CA THR A 78 15.33 -1.38 8.76
C THR A 78 15.83 -0.58 7.57
N ARG A 79 16.24 -1.27 6.52
CA ARG A 79 16.54 -0.64 5.21
C ARG A 79 15.23 -0.20 4.56
N LEU A 80 15.13 1.06 4.20
CA LEU A 80 13.93 1.62 3.56
C LEU A 80 13.97 1.39 2.04
N LEU A 81 12.97 0.67 1.51
CA LEU A 81 12.76 0.46 0.09
C LEU A 81 11.59 1.30 -0.40
N THR A 82 11.86 2.23 -1.31
CA THR A 82 10.87 3.06 -1.99
C THR A 82 10.93 2.84 -3.50
N LEU A 83 9.84 3.11 -4.20
CA LEU A 83 9.73 2.90 -5.64
C LEU A 83 9.41 4.21 -6.37
N ASN A 84 9.83 4.30 -7.61
CA ASN A 84 9.30 5.28 -8.55
C ASN A 84 7.94 4.79 -9.07
N GLN A 85 6.86 5.18 -8.40
CA GLN A 85 5.49 4.82 -8.77
C GLN A 85 5.09 5.52 -10.07
N VAL A 86 4.83 4.74 -11.11
CA VAL A 86 4.50 5.20 -12.46
C VAL A 86 3.05 4.93 -12.86
N HIS A 87 2.22 4.49 -11.90
CA HIS A 87 0.84 4.04 -12.08
C HIS A 87 0.73 2.84 -13.03
N GLY A 88 1.78 1.99 -13.05
CA GLY A 88 1.86 0.75 -13.80
C GLY A 88 1.37 -0.45 -13.00
N ASP A 89 1.85 -1.62 -13.39
CA ASP A 89 1.46 -2.91 -12.80
C ASP A 89 2.66 -3.83 -12.52
N VAL A 90 3.86 -3.26 -12.53
CA VAL A 90 5.10 -3.99 -12.21
C VAL A 90 5.21 -4.16 -10.70
N VAL A 91 5.35 -5.42 -10.27
CA VAL A 91 5.63 -5.82 -8.88
C VAL A 91 7.01 -6.46 -8.84
N LEU A 92 7.92 -5.85 -8.09
CA LEU A 92 9.27 -6.38 -7.85
C LEU A 92 9.25 -7.44 -6.74
N ALA A 93 10.32 -8.22 -6.63
CA ALA A 93 10.47 -9.23 -5.60
C ALA A 93 11.87 -9.15 -4.97
N LEU A 94 11.93 -9.30 -3.63
CA LEU A 94 13.18 -9.34 -2.86
C LEU A 94 13.11 -10.54 -1.89
N ASP A 95 13.86 -11.60 -2.20
CA ASP A 95 13.94 -12.86 -1.44
C ASP A 95 15.36 -13.23 -0.98
N ASP A 96 16.33 -12.39 -1.35
CA ASP A 96 17.72 -12.53 -0.94
C ASP A 96 18.21 -11.23 -0.29
N ASP A 97 18.88 -11.32 0.85
CA ASP A 97 19.41 -10.18 1.61
C ASP A 97 20.80 -9.74 1.15
N ALA A 98 21.39 -10.45 0.18
CA ALA A 98 22.69 -10.11 -0.42
C ALA A 98 22.68 -8.68 -0.99
N ALA A 99 23.83 -8.01 -0.88
CA ALA A 99 23.99 -6.64 -1.39
C ALA A 99 23.61 -6.51 -2.87
N ALA A 100 23.93 -7.51 -3.70
CA ALA A 100 23.60 -7.51 -5.12
C ALA A 100 22.09 -7.54 -5.38
N ALA A 101 21.32 -8.33 -4.63
CA ALA A 101 19.86 -8.38 -4.74
C ALA A 101 19.24 -7.04 -4.30
N TRP A 102 19.76 -6.44 -3.24
CA TRP A 102 19.34 -5.10 -2.81
C TRP A 102 19.62 -4.03 -3.87
N GLU A 103 20.81 -4.01 -4.45
CA GLU A 103 21.16 -3.07 -5.53
C GLU A 103 20.27 -3.25 -6.75
N GLU A 104 19.96 -4.49 -7.13
CA GLU A 104 19.09 -4.79 -8.26
C GLU A 104 17.65 -4.30 -8.02
N VAL A 105 17.04 -4.62 -6.86
CA VAL A 105 15.67 -4.21 -6.57
C VAL A 105 15.55 -2.70 -6.44
N THR A 106 16.53 -2.03 -5.84
CA THR A 106 16.53 -0.56 -5.71
C THR A 106 16.70 0.12 -7.07
N ARG A 107 17.58 -0.40 -7.94
CA ARG A 107 17.77 0.09 -9.31
C ARG A 107 16.50 -0.12 -10.16
N ALA A 108 15.87 -1.30 -10.08
CA ALA A 108 14.63 -1.60 -10.79
C ALA A 108 13.48 -0.74 -10.27
N GLY A 109 13.37 -0.53 -8.94
CA GLY A 109 12.41 0.33 -8.31
C GLY A 109 12.55 1.81 -8.73
N ALA A 110 13.77 2.30 -8.86
CA ALA A 110 14.04 3.65 -9.34
C ALA A 110 13.69 3.82 -10.83
N ALA A 111 13.79 2.77 -11.64
CA ALA A 111 13.40 2.77 -13.05
C ALA A 111 11.88 2.85 -13.25
N GLY A 112 11.08 2.30 -12.32
CA GLY A 112 9.62 2.40 -12.29
C GLY A 112 8.97 1.07 -11.91
N ALA A 113 8.25 1.08 -10.78
CA ALA A 113 7.43 -0.03 -10.32
C ALA A 113 6.35 0.49 -9.37
N ASP A 114 5.25 -0.23 -9.26
CA ASP A 114 4.11 0.15 -8.43
C ASP A 114 3.81 -0.89 -7.34
N GLY A 115 4.65 -1.91 -7.20
CA GLY A 115 4.56 -2.88 -6.12
C GLY A 115 5.87 -3.57 -5.84
N VAL A 116 6.00 -4.13 -4.63
CA VAL A 116 7.11 -4.97 -4.23
C VAL A 116 6.66 -6.03 -3.24
N ALA A 117 7.11 -7.28 -3.45
CA ALA A 117 7.01 -8.39 -2.50
C ALA A 117 8.38 -8.61 -1.83
N VAL A 118 8.38 -8.80 -0.51
CA VAL A 118 9.59 -8.92 0.32
C VAL A 118 9.48 -10.14 1.22
N ALA A 119 10.50 -11.00 1.20
CA ALA A 119 10.59 -12.19 2.05
C ALA A 119 11.78 -12.17 3.01
N VAL A 120 12.63 -11.15 2.96
CA VAL A 120 13.79 -10.98 3.83
C VAL A 120 13.47 -10.08 5.04
N PRO A 121 14.14 -10.26 6.19
CA PRO A 121 14.02 -9.37 7.33
C PRO A 121 14.75 -8.04 7.11
N ASP A 122 14.58 -7.11 8.06
CA ASP A 122 15.25 -5.82 8.13
C ASP A 122 15.09 -4.92 6.89
N VAL A 123 13.99 -5.11 6.18
CA VAL A 123 13.55 -4.25 5.08
C VAL A 123 12.16 -3.70 5.41
N THR A 124 11.93 -2.43 5.07
CA THR A 124 10.61 -1.81 5.06
C THR A 124 10.31 -1.27 3.68
N ALA A 125 9.28 -1.80 3.03
CA ALA A 125 8.72 -1.21 1.81
C ALA A 125 7.76 -0.08 2.19
N LEU A 126 7.92 1.09 1.54
CA LEU A 126 7.07 2.27 1.74
C LEU A 126 6.69 2.85 0.38
N LEU A 127 5.39 2.88 0.10
CA LEU A 127 4.81 3.50 -1.08
C LEU A 127 3.93 4.69 -0.69
N CYS A 128 3.80 5.66 -1.59
CA CYS A 128 3.18 6.95 -1.36
C CYS A 128 1.83 7.08 -2.07
N PHE A 129 0.87 7.74 -1.41
CA PHE A 129 -0.52 7.83 -1.88
C PHE A 129 -1.12 9.21 -1.63
N ALA A 130 -2.02 9.59 -2.51
CA ALA A 130 -3.02 10.64 -2.36
C ALA A 130 -4.15 10.27 -3.33
N ASP A 131 -5.15 9.56 -2.87
CA ASP A 131 -6.34 9.01 -3.55
C ASP A 131 -6.20 7.62 -4.17
N CYS A 132 -5.05 7.22 -4.75
CA CYS A 132 -4.85 5.85 -5.24
C CYS A 132 -4.99 4.84 -4.11
N THR A 133 -5.43 3.61 -4.42
CA THR A 133 -5.70 2.58 -3.41
C THR A 133 -4.42 1.85 -2.99
N PRO A 134 -4.03 1.95 -1.71
CA PRO A 134 -2.93 1.15 -1.16
C PRO A 134 -3.40 -0.28 -0.88
N VAL A 135 -2.58 -1.25 -1.26
CA VAL A 135 -2.82 -2.67 -0.95
C VAL A 135 -1.59 -3.26 -0.26
N ILE A 136 -1.79 -3.91 0.88
CA ILE A 136 -0.76 -4.71 1.55
C ILE A 136 -1.25 -6.14 1.64
N VAL A 137 -0.40 -7.12 1.28
CA VAL A 137 -0.69 -8.54 1.42
C VAL A 137 0.37 -9.17 2.32
N VAL A 138 -0.03 -10.02 3.25
CA VAL A 138 0.89 -10.72 4.17
C VAL A 138 0.58 -12.22 4.15
N SER A 139 1.62 -13.02 3.97
CA SER A 139 1.52 -14.48 4.00
C SER A 139 1.79 -15.06 5.41
N PRO A 140 1.39 -16.30 5.69
CA PRO A 140 1.70 -16.98 6.94
C PRO A 140 3.20 -17.15 7.23
N SER A 141 4.05 -16.99 6.23
CA SER A 141 5.52 -17.03 6.38
C SER A 141 6.11 -15.75 6.96
N GLY A 142 5.32 -14.66 7.05
CA GLY A 142 5.80 -13.33 7.38
C GLY A 142 6.43 -12.59 6.20
N ALA A 143 6.33 -13.13 4.98
CA ALA A 143 6.59 -12.36 3.77
C ALA A 143 5.40 -11.42 3.49
N TYR A 144 5.66 -10.29 2.84
CA TYR A 144 4.64 -9.27 2.58
C TYR A 144 4.83 -8.62 1.21
N ALA A 145 3.75 -8.07 0.67
CA ALA A 145 3.78 -7.24 -0.52
C ALA A 145 3.06 -5.91 -0.26
N VAL A 146 3.57 -4.83 -0.86
CA VAL A 146 2.92 -3.51 -0.87
C VAL A 146 2.73 -3.09 -2.31
N ALA A 147 1.51 -2.68 -2.68
CA ALA A 147 1.17 -2.30 -4.05
C ALA A 147 0.37 -1.00 -4.11
N HIS A 148 0.65 -0.21 -5.15
CA HIS A 148 0.00 1.04 -5.47
C HIS A 148 -1.03 0.81 -6.60
N ALA A 149 -2.30 0.69 -6.25
CA ALA A 149 -3.38 0.51 -7.19
C ALA A 149 -4.02 1.87 -7.55
N GLY A 150 -3.33 2.67 -8.37
CA GLY A 150 -3.97 3.73 -9.14
C GLY A 150 -4.87 3.11 -10.22
N TRP A 151 -5.77 3.89 -10.86
CA TRP A 151 -6.74 3.33 -11.79
C TRP A 151 -6.13 2.49 -12.93
N ARG A 152 -4.95 2.88 -13.45
CA ARG A 152 -4.26 2.11 -14.50
C ARG A 152 -3.75 0.76 -13.97
N GLY A 153 -3.04 0.79 -12.83
CA GLY A 153 -2.53 -0.42 -12.19
C GLY A 153 -3.65 -1.34 -11.69
N ALA A 154 -4.73 -0.77 -11.13
CA ALA A 154 -5.92 -1.53 -10.73
C ALA A 154 -6.56 -2.25 -11.94
N LEU A 155 -6.78 -1.54 -13.05
CA LEU A 155 -7.33 -2.12 -14.28
C LEU A 155 -6.42 -3.22 -14.87
N ALA A 156 -5.10 -3.07 -14.73
CA ALA A 156 -4.09 -4.06 -15.13
C ALA A 156 -3.89 -5.20 -14.13
N GLY A 157 -4.62 -5.20 -13.00
CA GLY A 157 -4.64 -6.27 -12.01
C GLY A 157 -3.45 -6.27 -11.05
N ILE A 158 -2.87 -5.12 -10.71
CA ILE A 158 -1.72 -5.06 -9.79
C ILE A 158 -1.98 -5.71 -8.42
N PRO A 159 -3.20 -5.68 -7.83
CA PRO A 159 -3.46 -6.40 -6.58
C PRO A 159 -3.25 -7.91 -6.72
N ALA A 160 -3.74 -8.52 -7.82
CA ALA A 160 -3.51 -9.94 -8.11
C ALA A 160 -2.02 -10.23 -8.29
N LYS A 161 -1.30 -9.41 -9.06
CA LYS A 161 0.15 -9.55 -9.27
C LYS A 161 0.97 -9.45 -7.98
N ALA A 162 0.54 -8.64 -7.02
CA ALA A 162 1.17 -8.58 -5.70
C ALA A 162 0.99 -9.90 -4.92
N VAL A 163 -0.20 -10.51 -4.99
CA VAL A 163 -0.45 -11.85 -4.40
C VAL A 163 0.38 -12.91 -5.09
N GLU A 164 0.41 -12.93 -6.43
CA GLU A 164 1.18 -13.88 -7.24
C GLU A 164 2.69 -13.78 -6.96
N ALA A 165 3.23 -12.56 -6.88
CA ALA A 165 4.62 -12.32 -6.53
C ALA A 165 4.96 -12.86 -5.13
N LEU A 166 4.08 -12.61 -4.15
CA LEU A 166 4.24 -13.11 -2.79
C LEU A 166 4.16 -14.66 -2.73
N ALA A 167 3.22 -15.26 -3.44
CA ALA A 167 3.10 -16.71 -3.54
C ALA A 167 4.33 -17.35 -4.19
N ALA A 168 4.90 -16.69 -5.22
CA ALA A 168 6.13 -17.14 -5.85
C ALA A 168 7.34 -17.08 -4.89
N LEU A 169 7.41 -16.07 -4.01
CA LEU A 169 8.44 -15.99 -2.96
C LEU A 169 8.31 -17.16 -1.96
N ASP A 170 7.09 -17.43 -1.49
CA ASP A 170 6.85 -18.55 -0.58
C ASP A 170 7.19 -19.90 -1.23
N ALA A 171 6.77 -20.11 -2.47
CA ALA A 171 7.07 -21.34 -3.22
C ALA A 171 8.59 -21.55 -3.43
N ARG A 172 9.33 -20.50 -3.78
CA ARG A 172 10.80 -20.56 -3.92
C ARG A 172 11.49 -20.91 -2.60
N ALA A 173 10.95 -20.45 -1.49
CA ALA A 173 11.44 -20.79 -0.15
C ALA A 173 10.97 -22.17 0.36
N GLY A 174 10.27 -22.97 -0.46
CA GLY A 174 9.71 -24.28 -0.08
C GLY A 174 8.57 -24.19 0.92
N ARG A 175 7.88 -23.05 1.00
CA ARG A 175 6.76 -22.81 1.91
C ARG A 175 5.42 -23.02 1.18
N ALA A 176 4.34 -23.21 1.95
CA ALA A 176 3.00 -23.28 1.37
C ALA A 176 2.63 -21.93 0.75
N ALA A 177 2.34 -21.94 -0.54
CA ALA A 177 1.93 -20.77 -1.32
C ALA A 177 0.43 -20.86 -1.60
N ASP A 178 -0.39 -20.70 -0.57
CA ASP A 178 -1.86 -20.72 -0.65
C ASP A 178 -2.43 -19.32 -0.38
N PRO A 179 -2.81 -18.57 -1.44
CA PRO A 179 -3.37 -17.23 -1.28
C PRO A 179 -4.65 -17.17 -0.44
N SER A 180 -5.40 -18.26 -0.30
CA SER A 180 -6.61 -18.30 0.54
C SER A 180 -6.32 -18.11 2.03
N GLU A 181 -5.06 -18.33 2.45
CA GLU A 181 -4.56 -18.14 3.81
C GLU A 181 -3.88 -16.78 4.03
N TYR A 182 -3.70 -15.96 2.96
CA TYR A 182 -3.07 -14.67 3.06
C TYR A 182 -4.03 -13.61 3.58
N ASN A 183 -3.53 -12.66 4.37
CA ASN A 183 -4.30 -11.48 4.74
C ASN A 183 -4.01 -10.33 3.77
N ALA A 184 -5.05 -9.68 3.28
CA ALA A 184 -4.95 -8.48 2.46
C ALA A 184 -5.58 -7.28 3.19
N TYR A 185 -4.97 -6.12 3.01
CA TYR A 185 -5.37 -4.87 3.64
C TYR A 185 -5.50 -3.79 2.59
N ILE A 186 -6.66 -3.14 2.54
CA ILE A 186 -6.96 -2.01 1.67
C ILE A 186 -6.95 -0.75 2.53
N GLY A 187 -6.00 0.15 2.24
CA GLY A 187 -5.84 1.39 2.99
C GLY A 187 -6.75 2.52 2.52
N PRO A 188 -6.63 3.70 3.16
CA PRO A 188 -7.39 4.89 2.77
C PRO A 188 -7.13 5.28 1.33
N HIS A 189 -8.19 5.55 0.59
CA HIS A 189 -8.18 5.92 -0.82
C HIS A 189 -9.40 6.78 -1.15
N ILE A 190 -9.50 7.30 -2.37
CA ILE A 190 -10.68 8.06 -2.78
C ILE A 190 -11.88 7.13 -2.90
N GLY A 191 -12.93 7.40 -2.16
CA GLY A 191 -14.18 6.62 -2.21
C GLY A 191 -14.98 6.87 -3.48
N ALA A 192 -15.85 5.93 -3.82
CA ALA A 192 -16.67 6.00 -5.02
C ALA A 192 -17.56 7.26 -5.09
N GLU A 193 -17.94 7.83 -3.95
CA GLU A 193 -18.72 9.07 -3.86
C GLU A 193 -17.95 10.33 -4.28
N CYS A 194 -16.61 10.25 -4.32
CA CYS A 194 -15.72 11.35 -4.65
C CYS A 194 -14.92 11.11 -5.95
N TYR A 195 -14.91 9.87 -6.45
CA TYR A 195 -14.08 9.51 -7.59
C TYR A 195 -14.87 9.58 -8.90
N GLU A 196 -15.20 10.81 -9.30
CA GLU A 196 -15.78 11.09 -10.60
C GLU A 196 -14.77 10.81 -11.72
N CYS A 197 -15.19 10.07 -12.74
CA CYS A 197 -14.41 9.63 -13.89
C CYS A 197 -15.22 9.75 -15.17
N VAL A 198 -14.53 9.72 -16.31
CA VAL A 198 -15.24 9.65 -17.61
C VAL A 198 -15.99 8.32 -17.73
N PRO A 199 -17.21 8.29 -18.31
CA PRO A 199 -18.05 7.09 -18.40
C PRO A 199 -17.35 5.90 -19.07
N ASP A 200 -16.50 6.13 -20.07
CA ASP A 200 -15.71 5.08 -20.72
C ASP A 200 -14.81 4.32 -19.71
N LEU A 201 -14.15 5.05 -18.81
CA LEU A 201 -13.31 4.42 -17.78
C LEU A 201 -14.16 3.57 -16.82
N VAL A 202 -15.29 4.11 -16.37
CA VAL A 202 -16.22 3.38 -15.48
C VAL A 202 -16.73 2.11 -16.18
N GLY A 203 -17.09 2.19 -17.47
CA GLY A 203 -17.50 1.05 -18.27
C GLY A 203 -16.43 -0.03 -18.37
N ARG A 204 -15.18 0.33 -18.62
CA ARG A 204 -14.05 -0.62 -18.67
C ARG A 204 -13.83 -1.37 -17.36
N PHE A 205 -13.99 -0.71 -16.23
CA PHE A 205 -13.89 -1.35 -14.91
C PHE A 205 -15.08 -2.29 -14.66
N ALA A 206 -16.30 -1.88 -15.02
CA ALA A 206 -17.49 -2.72 -14.89
C ALA A 206 -17.40 -3.98 -15.78
N GLU A 207 -16.85 -3.85 -16.98
CA GLU A 207 -16.60 -5.00 -17.88
C GLU A 207 -15.54 -5.95 -17.32
N ARG A 208 -14.45 -5.42 -16.74
CA ARG A 208 -13.32 -6.22 -16.26
C ARG A 208 -13.60 -6.88 -14.90
N PHE A 209 -14.24 -6.17 -13.98
CA PHE A 209 -14.38 -6.59 -12.57
C PHE A 209 -15.83 -6.73 -12.10
N GLY A 210 -16.79 -6.45 -12.97
CA GLY A 210 -18.20 -6.52 -12.63
C GLY A 210 -18.85 -5.16 -12.31
N PRO A 211 -20.19 -5.12 -12.29
CA PRO A 211 -20.96 -3.87 -12.18
C PRO A 211 -20.79 -3.16 -10.81
N SER A 212 -20.30 -3.85 -9.78
CA SER A 212 -20.04 -3.26 -8.46
C SER A 212 -18.97 -2.17 -8.49
N CYS A 213 -18.11 -2.12 -9.53
CA CYS A 213 -17.11 -1.08 -9.71
C CYS A 213 -17.70 0.24 -10.20
N ALA A 214 -18.95 0.27 -10.66
CA ALA A 214 -19.62 1.46 -11.17
C ALA A 214 -20.66 1.96 -10.17
N ARG A 215 -20.55 3.25 -9.78
CA ARG A 215 -21.58 3.96 -9.03
C ARG A 215 -22.21 5.03 -9.93
N GLY A 216 -23.29 4.65 -10.62
CA GLY A 216 -23.83 5.45 -11.71
C GLY A 216 -22.96 5.35 -12.98
N ALA A 217 -23.06 6.36 -13.83
CA ALA A 217 -22.36 6.37 -15.13
C ALA A 217 -20.94 6.96 -15.06
N ASP A 218 -20.64 7.71 -14.02
CA ASP A 218 -19.48 8.62 -13.94
C ASP A 218 -18.67 8.50 -12.63
N HIS A 219 -18.99 7.55 -11.75
CA HIS A 219 -18.24 7.34 -10.53
C HIS A 219 -17.68 5.91 -10.46
N LEU A 220 -16.42 5.81 -10.09
CA LEU A 220 -15.66 4.55 -10.04
C LEU A 220 -15.40 4.13 -8.58
N ASP A 221 -15.73 2.88 -8.27
CA ASP A 221 -15.36 2.22 -7.03
C ASP A 221 -14.07 1.41 -7.21
N LEU A 222 -12.95 2.00 -6.80
CA LEU A 222 -11.64 1.33 -6.86
C LEU A 222 -11.53 0.19 -5.85
N GLU A 223 -12.17 0.29 -4.68
CA GLU A 223 -12.14 -0.79 -3.70
C GLU A 223 -12.81 -2.06 -4.24
N ALA A 224 -13.96 -1.92 -4.89
CA ALA A 224 -14.63 -3.04 -5.53
C ALA A 224 -13.74 -3.74 -6.58
N ALA A 225 -13.02 -2.96 -7.40
CA ALA A 225 -12.07 -3.51 -8.37
C ALA A 225 -10.88 -4.21 -7.71
N VAL A 226 -10.31 -3.62 -6.65
CA VAL A 226 -9.21 -4.22 -5.88
C VAL A 226 -9.65 -5.53 -5.22
N ARG A 227 -10.84 -5.57 -4.61
CA ARG A 227 -11.40 -6.81 -4.02
C ARG A 227 -11.60 -7.90 -5.06
N ALA A 228 -12.15 -7.57 -6.22
CA ALA A 228 -12.31 -8.52 -7.32
C ALA A 228 -10.95 -9.07 -7.79
N SER A 229 -9.95 -8.19 -7.94
CA SER A 229 -8.59 -8.58 -8.33
C SER A 229 -7.90 -9.48 -7.28
N LEU A 230 -8.06 -9.19 -5.99
CA LEU A 230 -7.55 -10.05 -4.91
C LEU A 230 -8.23 -11.42 -4.90
N ALA A 231 -9.57 -11.46 -5.12
CA ALA A 231 -10.32 -12.71 -5.21
C ALA A 231 -9.92 -13.56 -6.42
N GLU A 232 -9.63 -12.94 -7.58
CA GLU A 232 -9.08 -13.61 -8.77
C GLU A 232 -7.76 -14.32 -8.46
N ALA A 233 -6.93 -13.74 -7.60
CA ALA A 233 -5.66 -14.33 -7.14
C ALA A 233 -5.82 -15.33 -5.99
N GLY A 234 -7.06 -15.64 -5.58
CA GLY A 234 -7.37 -16.65 -4.56
C GLY A 234 -7.45 -16.15 -3.12
N VAL A 235 -7.34 -14.86 -2.86
CA VAL A 235 -7.52 -14.31 -1.49
C VAL A 235 -8.99 -14.42 -1.09
N ALA A 236 -9.26 -15.09 0.03
CA ALA A 236 -10.63 -15.24 0.53
C ALA A 236 -11.17 -13.88 1.04
N GLU A 237 -12.45 -13.58 0.77
CA GLU A 237 -13.09 -12.32 1.21
C GLU A 237 -12.98 -12.10 2.73
N ALA A 238 -13.08 -13.16 3.53
CA ALA A 238 -12.92 -13.11 4.98
C ALA A 238 -11.48 -12.78 5.43
N ARG A 239 -10.53 -12.74 4.50
CA ARG A 239 -9.12 -12.37 4.69
C ARG A 239 -8.79 -10.98 4.16
N ILE A 240 -9.78 -10.19 3.79
CA ILE A 240 -9.61 -8.81 3.33
C ILE A 240 -10.16 -7.85 4.39
N ALA A 241 -9.30 -6.97 4.92
CA ALA A 241 -9.70 -5.85 5.75
C ALA A 241 -9.55 -4.54 4.96
N SER A 242 -10.54 -3.66 5.04
CA SER A 242 -10.49 -2.32 4.46
C SER A 242 -10.61 -1.27 5.56
N SER A 243 -9.95 -0.12 5.36
CA SER A 243 -10.12 1.05 6.21
C SER A 243 -11.51 1.66 6.09
N GLY A 244 -12.14 1.55 4.91
CA GLY A 244 -13.41 2.22 4.58
C GLY A 244 -13.33 3.75 4.61
N GLU A 245 -12.12 4.33 4.65
CA GLU A 245 -11.91 5.78 4.77
C GLU A 245 -11.59 6.42 3.41
N CYS A 246 -12.44 7.38 3.01
CA CYS A 246 -12.23 8.17 1.80
C CYS A 246 -11.24 9.32 2.07
N THR A 247 -10.15 9.40 1.31
CA THR A 247 -9.11 10.43 1.45
C THR A 247 -9.63 11.83 1.14
N ALA A 248 -10.56 11.98 0.19
CA ALA A 248 -11.15 13.25 -0.17
C ALA A 248 -12.17 13.75 0.87
N CYS A 249 -12.92 12.84 1.53
CA CYS A 249 -13.83 13.18 2.61
C CYS A 249 -13.09 13.44 3.93
N ARG A 250 -11.95 12.77 4.13
CA ARG A 250 -11.12 12.85 5.33
C ARG A 250 -9.79 13.53 5.04
N ASP A 251 -9.82 14.69 4.38
CA ASP A 251 -8.64 15.53 4.13
C ASP A 251 -8.03 16.12 5.42
N ASP A 252 -8.74 16.01 6.54
CA ASP A 252 -8.23 16.20 7.89
C ASP A 252 -7.23 15.11 8.32
N LEU A 253 -7.34 13.88 7.78
CA LEU A 253 -6.50 12.73 8.12
C LEU A 253 -5.53 12.32 7.02
N TYR A 254 -5.86 12.57 5.76
CA TYR A 254 -5.12 12.09 4.60
C TYR A 254 -4.85 13.20 3.59
N PHE A 255 -3.84 13.02 2.77
CA PHE A 255 -3.66 13.85 1.57
C PHE A 255 -4.59 13.34 0.46
N SER A 256 -5.22 14.27 -0.24
CA SER A 256 -6.05 13.98 -1.42
C SER A 256 -5.65 14.87 -2.59
N TYR A 257 -5.19 14.25 -3.67
CA TYR A 257 -4.84 14.92 -4.91
C TYR A 257 -6.06 15.59 -5.55
N ARG A 258 -7.20 14.88 -5.55
CA ARG A 258 -8.48 15.36 -6.07
C ARG A 258 -8.96 16.59 -5.31
N LYS A 259 -8.97 16.51 -3.99
CA LYS A 259 -9.46 17.58 -3.10
C LYS A 259 -8.57 18.83 -3.14
N SER A 260 -7.25 18.66 -3.24
CA SER A 260 -6.27 19.75 -3.25
C SER A 260 -6.05 20.40 -4.62
N GLY A 261 -6.69 19.90 -5.69
CA GLY A 261 -6.44 20.39 -7.04
C GLY A 261 -5.04 20.03 -7.59
N GLY A 262 -4.44 18.94 -7.07
CA GLY A 262 -3.18 18.37 -7.59
C GLY A 262 -1.92 18.69 -6.80
N ARG A 263 -1.95 19.66 -5.86
CA ARG A 263 -0.78 20.05 -5.08
C ARG A 263 -0.96 19.72 -3.59
N CYS A 264 -0.38 18.63 -3.15
CA CYS A 264 -0.41 18.18 -1.76
C CYS A 264 0.69 17.16 -1.47
N GLY A 265 0.89 16.88 -0.18
CA GLY A 265 1.75 15.80 0.29
C GLY A 265 1.24 14.40 -0.07
N ARG A 266 1.93 13.40 0.44
CA ARG A 266 1.58 11.98 0.29
C ARG A 266 1.60 11.31 1.66
N HIS A 267 0.53 10.59 2.00
CA HIS A 267 0.57 9.59 3.06
C HIS A 267 1.13 8.27 2.49
N SER A 268 1.36 7.27 3.32
CA SER A 268 1.98 6.02 2.86
C SER A 268 1.23 4.78 3.30
N ALA A 269 1.43 3.70 2.51
CA ALA A 269 1.35 2.33 2.97
C ALA A 269 2.76 1.79 3.16
N PHE A 270 3.00 1.12 4.28
CA PHE A 270 4.29 0.54 4.58
C PHE A 270 4.12 -0.84 5.23
N ALA A 271 5.07 -1.72 4.97
CA ALA A 271 5.20 -2.97 5.67
C ALA A 271 6.68 -3.31 5.86
N GLY A 272 7.02 -3.87 7.01
CA GLY A 272 8.37 -4.27 7.34
C GLY A 272 8.39 -5.32 8.46
N ARG A 273 9.47 -6.09 8.50
CA ARG A 273 9.73 -7.07 9.57
C ARG A 273 11.18 -6.97 10.00
N LYS A 274 11.39 -6.93 11.30
CA LYS A 274 12.71 -7.10 11.93
C LYS A 274 13.00 -8.57 12.21
N GLU A 275 14.28 -8.92 12.25
CA GLU A 275 14.74 -10.20 12.79
C GLU A 275 14.33 -10.43 14.24
#